data_ad8d64e4683910cd01f79a02ce0e9a78
#
_entry.id   ad8d64e4683910cd01f79a02ce0e9a78
#
_cell.length_a   1.000
_cell.length_b   1.000
_cell.length_c   1.000
_cell.angle_alpha   90.00
_cell.angle_beta   90.00
_cell.angle_gamma   90.00
#
_symmetry.space_group_name_H-M   'P 1'
#
loop_
_entity.id
_entity.type
_entity.pdbx_description
1 polymer ?
#
loop_
_entity_poly.entity_id
_entity_poly.type
_entity_poly.pdbx_seq_one_letter_code
_entity_poly.pdbx_strand_id
1 'polypeptide(L)'
;MTWTCPKCGRSFQHANQDHYCGKAPATIDEYIFAQDEMVRSQLQHVREAIQAELPEATEKISWSMPTWWQGHNIIHFAAQKKHIGLYPGPDAVEHFSSELDELGLKYSKGSIQIPYSDALPTLLIRKIAAWCRETGHHA
;
A
#
# COMPACT_ATOMS: atom_id res chain seq x y z
N MET A 1 -28.93 -4.63 -0.28
CA MET A 1 -28.81 -6.02 -0.77
C MET A 1 -27.39 -6.32 -1.17
N THR A 2 -26.90 -7.48 -0.80
CA THR A 2 -25.59 -7.93 -1.24
C THR A 2 -25.75 -8.88 -2.44
N TRP A 3 -24.75 -8.89 -3.28
CA TRP A 3 -24.66 -9.81 -4.40
C TRP A 3 -23.49 -10.75 -4.18
N THR A 4 -23.71 -12.05 -4.38
CA THR A 4 -22.65 -13.05 -4.22
C THR A 4 -22.22 -13.52 -5.60
N CYS A 5 -20.91 -13.40 -5.89
CA CYS A 5 -20.37 -13.83 -7.17
C CYS A 5 -20.47 -15.36 -7.29
N PRO A 6 -21.12 -15.90 -8.34
CA PRO A 6 -21.24 -17.35 -8.49
C PRO A 6 -19.92 -18.06 -8.81
N LYS A 7 -18.90 -17.31 -9.22
CA LYS A 7 -17.60 -17.89 -9.55
C LYS A 7 -16.67 -17.99 -8.34
N CYS A 8 -16.60 -16.93 -7.51
CA CYS A 8 -15.66 -16.90 -6.39
C CYS A 8 -16.33 -16.97 -5.02
N GLY A 9 -17.65 -16.84 -4.96
CA GLY A 9 -18.40 -16.91 -3.71
C GLY A 9 -18.29 -15.69 -2.81
N ARG A 10 -17.60 -14.64 -3.25
CA ARG A 10 -17.49 -13.41 -2.46
C ARG A 10 -18.73 -12.56 -2.60
N SER A 11 -19.07 -11.85 -1.53
CA SER A 11 -20.24 -10.97 -1.50
C SER A 11 -19.83 -9.51 -1.67
N PHE A 12 -20.64 -8.76 -2.40
CA PHE A 12 -20.41 -7.34 -2.69
C PHE A 12 -21.68 -6.55 -2.50
N GLN A 13 -21.56 -5.24 -2.30
CA GLN A 13 -22.72 -4.37 -2.12
C GLN A 13 -23.48 -4.11 -3.43
N HIS A 14 -22.79 -4.22 -4.55
CA HIS A 14 -23.38 -3.96 -5.87
C HIS A 14 -23.40 -5.23 -6.71
N ALA A 15 -24.52 -5.46 -7.41
CA ALA A 15 -24.66 -6.60 -8.30
C ALA A 15 -23.63 -6.50 -9.44
N ASN A 16 -23.03 -7.63 -9.77
CA ASN A 16 -22.00 -7.73 -10.82
C ASN A 16 -20.83 -6.77 -10.63
N GLN A 17 -20.50 -6.47 -9.38
CA GLN A 17 -19.38 -5.60 -9.07
C GLN A 17 -18.08 -6.14 -9.67
N ASP A 18 -17.32 -5.27 -10.33
CA ASP A 18 -16.03 -5.63 -10.91
C ASP A 18 -15.04 -6.01 -9.82
N HIS A 19 -14.42 -7.17 -9.96
CA HIS A 19 -13.49 -7.71 -8.96
C HIS A 19 -12.65 -8.83 -9.56
N TYR A 20 -11.61 -9.21 -8.85
CA TYR A 20 -10.79 -10.36 -9.23
C TYR A 20 -11.48 -11.65 -8.76
N CYS A 21 -12.04 -12.38 -9.72
CA CYS A 21 -12.76 -13.63 -9.44
C CYS A 21 -11.83 -14.78 -9.15
N GLY A 22 -12.30 -15.69 -8.31
CA GLY A 22 -11.65 -16.97 -8.07
C GLY A 22 -10.89 -17.03 -6.76
N LYS A 23 -10.20 -15.98 -6.34
CA LYS A 23 -9.46 -15.99 -5.09
C LYS A 23 -9.01 -14.58 -4.70
N ALA A 24 -8.58 -14.43 -3.44
CA ALA A 24 -7.96 -13.21 -2.98
C ALA A 24 -6.64 -12.98 -3.73
N PRO A 25 -6.22 -11.73 -3.93
CA PRO A 25 -4.95 -11.44 -4.60
C PRO A 25 -3.78 -12.15 -3.93
N ALA A 26 -2.94 -12.79 -4.75
CA ALA A 26 -1.74 -13.48 -4.30
C ALA A 26 -0.46 -12.70 -4.64
N THR A 27 -0.56 -11.70 -5.53
CA THR A 27 0.56 -10.87 -5.93
C THR A 27 0.16 -9.39 -5.87
N ILE A 28 1.16 -8.51 -5.88
CA ILE A 28 0.90 -7.07 -5.88
C ILE A 28 0.20 -6.66 -7.18
N ASP A 29 0.56 -7.26 -8.32
CA ASP A 29 -0.14 -7.01 -9.58
C ASP A 29 -1.63 -7.30 -9.46
N GLU A 30 -1.98 -8.46 -8.91
CA GLU A 30 -3.37 -8.84 -8.71
C GLU A 30 -4.08 -7.91 -7.73
N TYR A 31 -3.38 -7.50 -6.67
CA TYR A 31 -3.93 -6.57 -5.69
C TYR A 31 -4.30 -5.24 -6.33
N ILE A 32 -3.39 -4.67 -7.12
CA ILE A 32 -3.62 -3.38 -7.79
C ILE A 32 -4.75 -3.51 -8.81
N PHE A 33 -4.77 -4.60 -9.58
CA PHE A 33 -5.83 -4.83 -10.57
C PHE A 33 -7.21 -4.94 -9.93
N ALA A 34 -7.29 -5.46 -8.69
CA ALA A 34 -8.54 -5.59 -7.97
C ALA A 34 -9.08 -4.26 -7.44
N GLN A 35 -8.30 -3.19 -7.48
CA GLN A 35 -8.72 -1.87 -7.00
C GLN A 35 -9.46 -1.10 -8.09
N ASP A 36 -10.12 0.00 -7.69
CA ASP A 36 -10.78 0.89 -8.63
C ASP A 36 -9.80 1.39 -9.67
N GLU A 37 -10.21 1.39 -10.93
CA GLU A 37 -9.37 1.82 -12.06
C GLU A 37 -8.78 3.21 -11.85
N MET A 38 -9.54 4.12 -11.21
CA MET A 38 -9.10 5.50 -11.00
C MET A 38 -7.88 5.61 -10.10
N VAL A 39 -7.63 4.63 -9.24
CA VAL A 39 -6.51 4.68 -8.28
C VAL A 39 -5.36 3.75 -8.65
N ARG A 40 -5.53 2.90 -9.64
CA ARG A 40 -4.49 1.92 -10.03
C ARG A 40 -3.16 2.57 -10.39
N SER A 41 -3.20 3.69 -11.11
CA SER A 41 -1.99 4.41 -11.51
C SER A 41 -1.21 4.90 -10.30
N GLN A 42 -1.90 5.47 -9.32
CA GLN A 42 -1.26 5.95 -8.09
C GLN A 42 -0.65 4.80 -7.31
N LEU A 43 -1.38 3.68 -7.19
CA LEU A 43 -0.86 2.50 -6.50
C LEU A 43 0.38 1.94 -7.19
N GLN A 44 0.39 1.93 -8.51
CA GLN A 44 1.55 1.47 -9.27
C GLN A 44 2.76 2.40 -9.05
N HIS A 45 2.53 3.70 -8.96
CA HIS A 45 3.61 4.65 -8.67
C HIS A 45 4.20 4.45 -7.27
N VAL A 46 3.35 4.17 -6.27
CA VAL A 46 3.82 3.84 -4.92
C VAL A 46 4.68 2.58 -4.96
N ARG A 47 4.20 1.55 -5.66
CA ARG A 47 4.94 0.30 -5.83
C ARG A 47 6.32 0.54 -6.43
N GLU A 48 6.37 1.31 -7.51
CA GLU A 48 7.63 1.61 -8.20
C GLU A 48 8.59 2.39 -7.32
N ALA A 49 8.08 3.36 -6.55
CA ALA A 49 8.90 4.15 -5.64
C ALA A 49 9.54 3.27 -4.56
N ILE A 50 8.78 2.37 -3.97
CA ILE A 50 9.29 1.45 -2.95
C ILE A 50 10.27 0.45 -3.56
N GLN A 51 9.90 -0.15 -4.69
CA GLN A 51 10.73 -1.16 -5.35
C GLN A 51 12.09 -0.60 -5.76
N ALA A 52 12.15 0.67 -6.17
CA ALA A 52 13.40 1.31 -6.56
C ALA A 52 14.42 1.34 -5.41
N GLU A 53 13.94 1.42 -4.16
CA GLU A 53 14.79 1.48 -2.98
C GLU A 53 15.00 0.11 -2.33
N LEU A 54 14.22 -0.90 -2.71
CA LEU A 54 14.27 -2.24 -2.14
C LEU A 54 14.43 -3.31 -3.23
N PRO A 55 15.48 -3.20 -4.08
CA PRO A 55 15.61 -4.11 -5.23
C PRO A 55 15.84 -5.58 -4.84
N GLU A 56 16.31 -5.83 -3.63
CA GLU A 56 16.59 -7.19 -3.15
C GLU A 56 15.45 -7.78 -2.33
N ALA A 57 14.43 -6.98 -2.01
CA ALA A 57 13.28 -7.44 -1.27
C ALA A 57 12.32 -8.19 -2.18
N THR A 58 11.62 -9.16 -1.61
CA THR A 58 10.59 -9.91 -2.32
C THR A 58 9.25 -9.20 -2.17
N GLU A 59 8.58 -8.94 -3.29
CA GLU A 59 7.21 -8.45 -3.27
C GLU A 59 6.28 -9.61 -2.94
N LYS A 60 5.34 -9.40 -2.03
CA LYS A 60 4.36 -10.42 -1.66
C LYS A 60 3.10 -9.77 -1.11
N ILE A 61 2.08 -10.57 -0.86
CA ILE A 61 0.91 -10.14 -0.11
C ILE A 61 1.04 -10.71 1.29
N SER A 62 0.98 -9.82 2.28
CA SER A 62 1.01 -10.19 3.70
C SER A 62 -0.02 -9.35 4.43
N TRP A 63 -0.82 -9.95 5.30
CA TRP A 63 -1.89 -9.25 5.99
C TRP A 63 -2.87 -8.59 5.03
N SER A 64 -3.08 -9.25 3.87
CA SER A 64 -3.94 -8.76 2.78
C SER A 64 -3.46 -7.45 2.14
N MET A 65 -2.18 -7.14 2.26
CA MET A 65 -1.58 -5.90 1.73
C MET A 65 -0.34 -6.18 0.90
N PRO A 66 -0.07 -5.35 -0.13
CA PRO A 66 1.23 -5.34 -0.77
C PRO A 66 2.34 -5.13 0.24
N THR A 67 3.34 -5.98 0.19
CA THR A 67 4.40 -6.04 1.18
C THR A 67 5.74 -6.29 0.52
N TRP A 68 6.80 -5.67 1.05
CA TRP A 68 8.18 -5.98 0.68
C TRP A 68 8.80 -6.73 1.84
N TRP A 69 9.36 -7.90 1.53
CA TRP A 69 9.89 -8.83 2.53
C TRP A 69 11.34 -9.19 2.21
N GLN A 70 12.16 -9.19 3.24
CA GLN A 70 13.56 -9.63 3.15
C GLN A 70 13.97 -10.20 4.51
N GLY A 71 13.57 -11.45 4.74
CA GLY A 71 13.71 -12.10 6.04
C GLY A 71 12.67 -11.68 7.07
N HIS A 72 11.99 -10.58 6.81
CA HIS A 72 10.92 -10.00 7.63
C HIS A 72 10.18 -8.98 6.77
N ASN A 73 9.02 -8.54 7.22
CA ASN A 73 8.25 -7.51 6.51
C ASN A 73 8.91 -6.15 6.70
N ILE A 74 9.24 -5.47 5.61
CA ILE A 74 9.90 -4.16 5.66
C ILE A 74 8.88 -3.03 5.64
N ILE A 75 8.00 -3.03 4.66
CA ILE A 75 7.02 -1.97 4.46
C ILE A 75 5.78 -2.53 3.75
N HIS A 76 4.62 -1.97 4.07
CA HIS A 76 3.35 -2.32 3.43
C HIS A 76 2.68 -1.07 2.89
N PHE A 77 1.76 -1.23 1.93
CA PHE A 77 0.79 -0.20 1.63
C PHE A 77 -0.57 -0.84 1.37
N ALA A 78 -1.62 -0.04 1.45
CA ALA A 78 -2.97 -0.52 1.18
C ALA A 78 -3.82 0.58 0.55
N ALA A 79 -4.70 0.18 -0.36
CA ALA A 79 -5.67 1.08 -0.93
C ALA A 79 -6.84 1.21 0.03
N GLN A 80 -7.04 2.39 0.59
CA GLN A 80 -8.20 2.70 1.42
C GLN A 80 -9.22 3.48 0.58
N LYS A 81 -10.38 3.77 1.15
CA LYS A 81 -11.47 4.40 0.41
C LYS A 81 -11.10 5.77 -0.15
N LYS A 82 -10.44 6.60 0.66
CA LYS A 82 -10.11 7.99 0.29
C LYS A 82 -8.63 8.29 0.26
N HIS A 83 -7.79 7.33 0.63
CA HIS A 83 -6.35 7.53 0.71
C HIS A 83 -5.60 6.21 0.52
N ILE A 84 -4.30 6.33 0.28
CA ILE A 84 -3.39 5.20 0.32
C ILE A 84 -2.81 5.16 1.73
N GLY A 85 -2.89 4.01 2.39
CA GLY A 85 -2.20 3.81 3.67
C GLY A 85 -0.80 3.30 3.41
N LEU A 86 0.20 3.95 4.00
CA LEU A 86 1.58 3.49 3.96
C LEU A 86 1.97 3.07 5.38
N TYR A 87 2.53 1.88 5.52
CA TYR A 87 2.79 1.28 6.83
C TYR A 87 4.26 0.88 6.98
N PRO A 88 5.14 1.86 7.27
CA PRO A 88 6.58 1.58 7.40
C PRO A 88 7.01 1.25 8.83
N GLY A 89 6.06 1.25 9.78
CA GLY A 89 6.36 1.02 11.18
C GLY A 89 6.48 2.31 11.98
N PRO A 90 6.33 2.23 13.31
CA PRO A 90 6.28 3.42 14.17
C PRO A 90 7.56 4.25 14.18
N ASP A 91 8.72 3.60 14.10
CA ASP A 91 9.99 4.32 14.14
C ASP A 91 10.19 5.18 12.89
N ALA A 92 9.79 4.67 11.72
CA ALA A 92 9.86 5.43 10.48
C ALA A 92 8.92 6.64 10.51
N VAL A 93 7.69 6.45 10.99
CA VAL A 93 6.73 7.55 11.09
C VAL A 93 7.28 8.65 11.99
N GLU A 94 7.85 8.29 13.14
CA GLU A 94 8.44 9.26 14.06
C GLU A 94 9.62 9.98 13.41
N HIS A 95 10.50 9.24 12.74
CA HIS A 95 11.68 9.81 12.09
C HIS A 95 11.30 10.86 11.03
N PHE A 96 10.26 10.60 10.26
CA PHE A 96 9.82 11.48 9.18
C PHE A 96 8.69 12.42 9.55
N SER A 97 8.33 12.51 10.84
CA SER A 97 7.18 13.31 11.29
C SER A 97 7.24 14.78 10.87
N SER A 98 8.43 15.40 10.92
CA SER A 98 8.58 16.80 10.49
C SER A 98 8.23 16.98 9.01
N GLU A 99 8.70 16.06 8.15
CA GLU A 99 8.40 16.12 6.72
C GLU A 99 6.92 15.86 6.45
N LEU A 100 6.31 14.96 7.22
CA LEU A 100 4.89 14.67 7.11
C LEU A 100 4.06 15.89 7.50
N ASP A 101 4.45 16.59 8.56
CA ASP A 101 3.78 17.81 9.00
C ASP A 101 3.89 18.90 7.93
N GLU A 102 5.05 19.06 7.31
CA GLU A 102 5.26 20.06 6.26
C GLU A 102 4.37 19.80 5.05
N LEU A 103 4.13 18.53 4.72
CA LEU A 103 3.29 18.13 3.60
C LEU A 103 1.80 18.10 3.96
N GLY A 104 1.47 18.30 5.24
CA GLY A 104 0.08 18.26 5.70
C GLY A 104 -0.53 16.85 5.67
N LEU A 105 0.29 15.82 5.69
CA LEU A 105 -0.19 14.43 5.68
C LEU A 105 -0.57 13.98 7.08
N LYS A 106 -1.68 13.26 7.18
CA LYS A 106 -2.10 12.67 8.43
C LYS A 106 -1.31 11.40 8.68
N TYR A 107 -0.96 11.17 9.93
CA TYR A 107 -0.26 9.94 10.31
C TYR A 107 -0.62 9.57 11.75
N SER A 108 -0.35 8.32 12.07
CA SER A 108 -0.49 7.81 13.43
C SER A 108 0.66 6.85 13.69
N LYS A 109 0.62 6.15 14.81
CA LYS A 109 1.70 5.22 15.16
C LYS A 109 1.80 4.11 14.10
N GLY A 110 2.82 4.20 13.25
CA GLY A 110 3.09 3.17 12.24
C GLY A 110 2.37 3.32 10.91
N SER A 111 1.53 4.34 10.73
CA SER A 111 0.79 4.53 9.49
C SER A 111 0.79 5.97 9.00
N ILE A 112 0.75 6.13 7.68
CA ILE A 112 0.70 7.42 7.00
C ILE A 112 -0.46 7.38 6.01
N GLN A 113 -1.27 8.45 5.93
CA GLN A 113 -2.38 8.57 5.01
C GLN A 113 -2.00 9.51 3.87
N ILE A 114 -2.10 9.01 2.63
CA ILE A 114 -1.82 9.80 1.43
C ILE A 114 -3.14 9.93 0.65
N PRO A 115 -3.84 11.08 0.75
CA PRO A 115 -5.12 11.23 0.03
C PRO A 115 -4.94 11.10 -1.48
N TYR A 116 -5.89 10.44 -2.14
CA TYR A 116 -5.85 10.31 -3.60
C TYR A 116 -5.91 11.65 -4.32
N SER A 117 -6.52 12.63 -3.69
CA SER A 117 -6.66 13.99 -4.26
C SER A 117 -5.36 14.78 -4.23
N ASP A 118 -4.39 14.37 -3.44
CA ASP A 118 -3.11 15.07 -3.31
C ASP A 118 -2.08 14.52 -4.30
N ALA A 119 -1.08 15.35 -4.64
CA ALA A 119 0.05 14.87 -5.40
C ALA A 119 0.79 13.81 -4.62
N LEU A 120 1.19 12.73 -5.28
CA LEU A 120 1.87 11.62 -4.63
C LEU A 120 3.28 12.07 -4.19
N PRO A 121 3.63 11.97 -2.90
CA PRO A 121 4.95 12.38 -2.41
C PRO A 121 6.00 11.30 -2.69
N THR A 122 6.28 11.06 -3.96
CA THR A 122 7.15 9.98 -4.44
C THR A 122 8.52 10.00 -3.78
N LEU A 123 9.14 11.17 -3.68
CA LEU A 123 10.48 11.29 -3.09
C LEU A 123 10.47 10.92 -1.61
N LEU A 124 9.43 11.33 -0.88
CA LEU A 124 9.30 10.98 0.53
C LEU A 124 9.11 9.47 0.71
N ILE A 125 8.28 8.86 -0.14
CA ILE A 125 8.05 7.40 -0.11
C ILE A 125 9.38 6.67 -0.31
N ARG A 126 10.19 7.12 -1.25
CA ARG A 126 11.52 6.53 -1.51
C ARG A 126 12.45 6.68 -0.31
N LYS A 127 12.45 7.85 0.31
CA LYS A 127 13.26 8.10 1.51
C LYS A 127 12.87 7.18 2.66
N ILE A 128 11.57 7.00 2.87
CA ILE A 128 11.06 6.13 3.93
C ILE A 128 11.49 4.69 3.68
N ALA A 129 11.32 4.19 2.46
CA ALA A 129 11.70 2.83 2.11
C ALA A 129 13.21 2.61 2.30
N ALA A 130 14.03 3.56 1.84
CA ALA A 130 15.47 3.49 1.99
C ALA A 130 15.90 3.49 3.46
N TRP A 131 15.25 4.34 4.27
CA TRP A 131 15.53 4.41 5.70
C TRP A 131 15.23 3.09 6.40
N CYS A 132 14.09 2.47 6.07
CA CYS A 132 13.72 1.17 6.63
C CYS A 132 14.76 0.10 6.28
N ARG A 133 15.25 0.11 5.02
CA ARG A 133 16.28 -0.82 4.58
C ARG A 133 17.59 -0.61 5.33
N GLU A 134 18.03 0.65 5.44
CA GLU A 134 19.34 0.99 5.98
C GLU A 134 19.45 0.81 7.49
N THR A 135 18.38 1.10 8.20
CA THR A 135 18.38 1.06 9.66
C THR A 135 17.90 -0.27 10.24
N GLY A 136 17.20 -1.06 9.44
CA GLY A 136 16.54 -2.28 9.92
C GLY A 136 15.28 -2.02 10.72
N HIS A 137 14.82 -0.78 10.84
CA HIS A 137 13.54 -0.44 11.45
C HIS A 137 12.45 -0.55 10.40
N HIS A 138 11.42 -1.33 10.65
CA HIS A 138 10.43 -1.68 9.65
C HIS A 138 9.09 -2.05 10.29
N ALA A 139 8.13 -2.33 9.45
CA ALA A 139 6.78 -2.68 9.88
C ALA A 139 6.70 -3.99 10.68
#